data_4c0d4859e8a67cf61c81693efc40cb36
#
_entry.id   4c0d4859e8a67cf61c81693efc40cb36
#
_cell.length_a   1.000
_cell.length_b   1.000
_cell.length_c   1.000
_cell.angle_alpha   90.00
_cell.angle_beta   90.00
_cell.angle_gamma   90.00
#
_symmetry.space_group_name_H-M   'P 1'
#
loop_
_entity.id
_entity.type
_entity.pdbx_description
1 polymer ?
#
loop_
_entity_poly.entity_id
_entity_poly.type
_entity_poly.pdbx_seq_one_letter_code
_entity_poly.pdbx_strand_id
1 'polypeptide(L)'
;MEKNDLIDFLIKIEELTKSGLKYSTDPYAIDNYRQLEEQVKKLLEKDDIVLEGENLFTRDVYPTPNVSVRTVIFSEDRKSVLLVKERMDALWSLPGGWAEMDLNPSESAKKEVYEEAGCDCRITRLVGVLDRYNDVKTTGVPEYVICFEAEKVGQFHEPCFEILERKYFPLDSLPKFSRKNREDQMRRLIKAALEGETVFD
;
A
#
# COMPACT_ATOMS: atom_id res chain seq x y z
N MET A 1 26.84 -10.43 2.86
CA MET A 1 25.68 -9.71 2.32
C MET A 1 24.53 -9.99 3.28
N GLU A 2 23.92 -8.98 3.83
CA GLU A 2 22.77 -9.18 4.71
C GLU A 2 21.57 -9.73 3.91
N LYS A 3 20.66 -10.45 4.57
CA LYS A 3 19.51 -11.09 3.89
C LYS A 3 18.67 -10.07 3.09
N ASN A 4 18.53 -8.86 3.61
CA ASN A 4 17.80 -7.80 2.93
C ASN A 4 18.51 -7.31 1.65
N ASP A 5 19.83 -7.17 1.68
CA ASP A 5 20.61 -6.78 0.50
C ASP A 5 20.49 -7.82 -0.62
N LEU A 6 20.47 -9.11 -0.25
CA LEU A 6 20.27 -10.19 -1.20
C LEU A 6 18.87 -10.12 -1.84
N ILE A 7 17.84 -9.90 -1.04
CA ILE A 7 16.47 -9.76 -1.55
C ILE A 7 16.37 -8.58 -2.52
N ASP A 8 16.93 -7.42 -2.18
CA ASP A 8 16.94 -6.24 -3.06
C ASP A 8 17.64 -6.52 -4.39
N PHE A 9 18.77 -7.19 -4.32
CA PHE A 9 19.50 -7.61 -5.51
C PHE A 9 18.67 -8.56 -6.39
N LEU A 10 18.04 -9.58 -5.79
CA LEU A 10 17.20 -10.54 -6.52
C LEU A 10 15.97 -9.87 -7.15
N ILE A 11 15.34 -8.94 -6.45
CA ILE A 11 14.22 -8.14 -6.98
C ILE A 11 14.68 -7.35 -8.21
N LYS A 12 15.85 -6.71 -8.14
CA LYS A 12 16.37 -5.93 -9.28
C LYS A 12 16.69 -6.82 -10.48
N ILE A 13 17.27 -7.98 -10.25
CA ILE A 13 17.55 -8.95 -11.33
C ILE A 13 16.24 -9.46 -11.96
N GLU A 14 15.24 -9.80 -11.15
CA GLU A 14 13.94 -10.26 -11.64
C GLU A 14 13.21 -9.19 -12.46
N GLU A 15 13.22 -7.94 -11.99
CA GLU A 15 12.67 -6.79 -12.73
C GLU A 15 13.29 -6.67 -14.13
N LEU A 16 14.63 -6.70 -14.20
CA LEU A 16 15.36 -6.62 -15.48
C LEU A 16 15.09 -7.83 -16.38
N THR A 17 15.01 -9.01 -15.80
CA THR A 17 14.70 -10.24 -16.48
C THR A 17 13.32 -10.23 -17.12
N LYS A 18 12.28 -9.86 -16.35
CA LYS A 18 10.91 -9.75 -16.86
C LYS A 18 10.78 -8.65 -17.92
N SER A 19 11.47 -7.53 -17.74
CA SER A 19 11.53 -6.47 -18.75
C SER A 19 12.18 -6.99 -20.05
N GLY A 20 13.28 -7.71 -19.93
CA GLY A 20 13.96 -8.31 -21.06
C GLY A 20 13.09 -9.34 -21.80
N LEU A 21 12.42 -10.23 -21.07
CA LEU A 21 11.47 -11.20 -21.63
C LEU A 21 10.30 -10.55 -22.36
N LYS A 22 9.83 -9.41 -21.86
CA LYS A 22 8.70 -8.67 -22.47
C LYS A 22 9.08 -7.96 -23.76
N TYR A 23 10.24 -7.34 -23.81
CA TYR A 23 10.59 -6.40 -24.89
C TYR A 23 11.62 -6.94 -25.88
N SER A 24 12.42 -7.97 -25.51
CA SER A 24 13.39 -8.54 -26.44
C SER A 24 12.71 -9.36 -27.54
N THR A 25 13.21 -9.20 -28.76
CA THR A 25 12.87 -10.03 -29.91
C THR A 25 14.03 -10.96 -30.32
N ASP A 26 15.18 -10.82 -29.66
CA ASP A 26 16.34 -11.65 -29.91
C ASP A 26 16.22 -12.99 -29.16
N PRO A 27 16.21 -14.15 -29.85
CA PRO A 27 16.07 -15.45 -29.22
C PRO A 27 17.18 -15.77 -28.21
N TYR A 28 18.39 -15.31 -28.45
CA TYR A 28 19.53 -15.53 -27.53
C TYR A 28 19.37 -14.73 -26.26
N ALA A 29 18.92 -13.48 -26.37
CA ALA A 29 18.62 -12.66 -25.21
C ALA A 29 17.47 -13.23 -24.39
N ILE A 30 16.40 -13.68 -25.04
CA ILE A 30 15.25 -14.34 -24.37
C ILE A 30 15.71 -15.59 -23.60
N ASP A 31 16.56 -16.42 -24.18
CA ASP A 31 17.08 -17.60 -23.51
C ASP A 31 17.93 -17.23 -22.27
N ASN A 32 18.79 -16.21 -22.41
CA ASN A 32 19.58 -15.69 -21.29
C ASN A 32 18.70 -15.16 -20.15
N TYR A 33 17.63 -14.43 -20.43
CA TYR A 33 16.69 -13.95 -19.41
C TYR A 33 15.97 -15.10 -18.70
N ARG A 34 15.56 -16.16 -19.42
CA ARG A 34 14.97 -17.37 -18.81
C ARG A 34 15.95 -18.07 -17.87
N GLN A 35 17.21 -18.16 -18.27
CA GLN A 35 18.26 -18.73 -17.41
C GLN A 35 18.47 -17.88 -16.15
N LEU A 36 18.42 -16.55 -16.24
CA LEU A 36 18.50 -15.66 -15.08
C LEU A 36 17.30 -15.87 -14.12
N GLU A 37 16.08 -15.95 -14.65
CA GLU A 37 14.87 -16.25 -13.85
C GLU A 37 15.01 -17.56 -13.08
N GLU A 38 15.54 -18.61 -13.72
CA GLU A 38 15.80 -19.90 -13.06
C GLU A 38 16.85 -19.78 -11.94
N GLN A 39 17.92 -19.00 -12.15
CA GLN A 39 18.94 -18.82 -11.12
C GLN A 39 18.39 -18.04 -9.91
N VAL A 40 17.55 -17.03 -10.14
CA VAL A 40 16.86 -16.30 -9.05
C VAL A 40 16.00 -17.24 -8.24
N LYS A 41 15.18 -18.09 -8.88
CA LYS A 41 14.33 -19.09 -8.20
C LYS A 41 15.17 -20.06 -7.35
N LYS A 42 16.26 -20.59 -7.91
CA LYS A 42 17.18 -21.49 -7.19
C LYS A 42 17.82 -20.83 -5.97
N LEU A 43 18.14 -19.54 -6.06
CA LEU A 43 18.74 -18.81 -4.94
C LEU A 43 17.72 -18.56 -3.81
N LEU A 44 16.49 -18.22 -4.17
CA LEU A 44 15.39 -18.06 -3.20
C LEU A 44 15.16 -19.36 -2.42
N GLU A 45 15.11 -20.49 -3.11
CA GLU A 45 14.96 -21.83 -2.51
C GLU A 45 16.13 -22.20 -1.60
N LYS A 46 17.37 -21.96 -2.06
CA LYS A 46 18.59 -22.31 -1.33
C LYS A 46 18.74 -21.56 0.00
N ASP A 47 18.37 -20.28 0.01
CA ASP A 47 18.55 -19.41 1.18
C ASP A 47 17.27 -19.31 2.03
N ASP A 48 16.30 -20.23 1.84
CA ASP A 48 15.01 -20.25 2.54
C ASP A 48 14.32 -18.87 2.57
N ILE A 49 14.37 -18.15 1.44
CA ILE A 49 13.71 -16.87 1.29
C ILE A 49 12.25 -17.12 0.89
N VAL A 50 11.39 -17.10 1.89
CA VAL A 50 9.94 -17.21 1.69
C VAL A 50 9.36 -15.81 1.62
N LEU A 51 8.72 -15.49 0.49
CA LEU A 51 7.95 -14.26 0.32
C LEU A 51 6.47 -14.61 0.38
N GLU A 52 5.73 -13.86 1.18
CA GLU A 52 4.31 -14.12 1.41
C GLU A 52 3.45 -13.69 0.21
N GLY A 53 2.44 -14.48 -0.09
CA GLY A 53 1.42 -14.16 -1.08
C GLY A 53 1.93 -14.05 -2.52
N GLU A 54 1.19 -13.29 -3.34
CA GLU A 54 1.60 -12.96 -4.69
C GLU A 54 2.72 -11.91 -4.67
N ASN A 55 3.85 -12.23 -5.25
CA ASN A 55 5.06 -11.40 -5.21
C ASN A 55 5.70 -11.29 -6.59
N LEU A 56 6.78 -10.50 -6.73
CA LEU A 56 7.44 -10.26 -8.00
C LEU A 56 7.88 -11.55 -8.70
N PHE A 57 8.33 -12.56 -7.96
CA PHE A 57 8.86 -13.80 -8.50
C PHE A 57 7.76 -14.76 -8.98
N THR A 58 6.54 -14.60 -8.48
CA THR A 58 5.36 -15.40 -8.87
C THR A 58 4.49 -14.74 -9.94
N ARG A 59 4.64 -13.44 -10.15
CA ARG A 59 3.88 -12.71 -11.18
C ARG A 59 4.48 -12.89 -12.56
N ASP A 60 3.64 -13.28 -13.52
CA ASP A 60 4.01 -13.35 -14.95
C ASP A 60 3.63 -12.09 -15.72
N VAL A 61 3.96 -10.92 -15.14
CA VAL A 61 3.65 -9.61 -15.72
C VAL A 61 4.85 -8.67 -15.59
N TYR A 62 4.87 -7.63 -16.43
CA TYR A 62 5.85 -6.55 -16.29
C TYR A 62 5.76 -5.94 -14.89
N PRO A 63 6.87 -5.90 -14.14
CA PRO A 63 6.85 -5.48 -12.74
C PRO A 63 6.63 -3.97 -12.63
N THR A 64 5.57 -3.60 -11.93
CA THR A 64 5.30 -2.22 -11.53
C THR A 64 4.97 -2.21 -10.05
N PRO A 65 5.21 -1.09 -9.33
CA PRO A 65 4.73 -0.98 -7.96
C PRO A 65 3.22 -1.16 -7.89
N ASN A 66 2.76 -1.77 -6.80
CA ASN A 66 1.36 -1.77 -6.44
C ASN A 66 0.95 -0.36 -6.01
N VAL A 67 -0.34 -0.07 -6.09
CA VAL A 67 -0.90 1.20 -5.63
C VAL A 67 -1.98 0.93 -4.59
N SER A 68 -1.87 1.57 -3.44
CA SER A 68 -2.92 1.61 -2.44
C SER A 68 -3.35 3.04 -2.15
N VAL A 69 -4.54 3.19 -1.61
CA VAL A 69 -5.10 4.48 -1.24
C VAL A 69 -5.37 4.55 0.26
N ARG A 70 -5.26 5.74 0.84
CA ARG A 70 -5.64 6.04 2.23
C ARG A 70 -6.37 7.37 2.27
N THR A 71 -7.28 7.50 3.24
CA THR A 71 -8.08 8.73 3.36
C THR A 71 -8.05 9.25 4.78
N VAL A 72 -7.67 10.51 4.94
CA VAL A 72 -7.75 11.25 6.19
C VAL A 72 -9.08 12.00 6.23
N ILE A 73 -9.90 11.72 7.23
CA ILE A 73 -11.18 12.40 7.49
C ILE A 73 -11.15 12.94 8.91
N PHE A 74 -11.17 14.24 9.04
CA PHE A 74 -11.25 14.88 10.36
C PHE A 74 -12.69 15.04 10.83
N SER A 75 -12.86 15.20 12.17
CA SER A 75 -14.08 15.75 12.75
C SER A 75 -14.31 17.19 12.29
N GLU A 76 -15.53 17.71 12.43
CA GLU A 76 -15.88 19.08 12.01
C GLU A 76 -14.98 20.15 12.66
N ASP A 77 -14.60 19.96 13.92
CA ASP A 77 -13.67 20.85 14.63
C ASP A 77 -12.18 20.58 14.34
N ARG A 78 -11.88 19.60 13.47
CA ARG A 78 -10.53 19.12 13.09
C ARG A 78 -9.64 18.69 14.27
N LYS A 79 -10.21 18.34 15.42
CA LYS A 79 -9.46 17.87 16.59
C LYS A 79 -9.32 16.37 16.67
N SER A 80 -10.05 15.64 15.85
CA SER A 80 -10.03 14.18 15.80
C SER A 80 -9.98 13.68 14.36
N VAL A 81 -9.42 12.48 14.16
CA VAL A 81 -9.35 11.78 12.87
C VAL A 81 -10.15 10.49 12.94
N LEU A 82 -10.89 10.20 11.87
CA LEU A 82 -11.63 8.94 11.72
C LEU A 82 -10.69 7.80 11.39
N LEU A 83 -10.71 6.78 12.22
CA LEU A 83 -9.99 5.53 12.00
C LEU A 83 -10.96 4.35 12.01
N VAL A 84 -10.57 3.30 11.33
CA VAL A 84 -11.26 2.01 11.25
C VAL A 84 -10.42 0.93 11.93
N LYS A 85 -11.08 -0.02 12.60
CA LYS A 85 -10.43 -1.12 13.30
C LYS A 85 -10.46 -2.36 12.43
N GLU A 86 -9.30 -2.77 11.95
CA GLU A 86 -9.12 -3.93 11.09
C GLU A 86 -9.47 -5.24 11.82
N ARG A 87 -10.23 -6.11 11.19
CA ARG A 87 -10.54 -7.43 11.74
C ARG A 87 -9.29 -8.33 11.81
N MET A 88 -8.36 -8.14 10.89
CA MET A 88 -7.17 -8.97 10.75
C MET A 88 -6.29 -8.98 12.00
N ASP A 89 -6.09 -7.84 12.64
CA ASP A 89 -5.19 -7.69 13.79
C ASP A 89 -5.80 -6.91 14.97
N ALA A 90 -7.06 -6.50 14.85
CA ALA A 90 -7.79 -5.68 15.82
C ALA A 90 -7.11 -4.34 16.17
N LEU A 91 -6.30 -3.81 15.25
CA LEU A 91 -5.64 -2.51 15.35
C LEU A 91 -6.28 -1.49 14.39
N TRP A 92 -5.88 -0.24 14.49
CA TRP A 92 -6.51 0.88 13.79
C TRP A 92 -5.75 1.32 12.54
N SER A 93 -6.46 1.74 11.51
CA SER A 93 -5.89 2.29 10.29
C SER A 93 -6.70 3.49 9.76
N LEU A 94 -6.10 4.26 8.87
CA LEU A 94 -6.87 5.13 7.99
C LEU A 94 -7.68 4.26 7.03
N PRO A 95 -8.93 4.62 6.71
CA PRO A 95 -9.71 3.92 5.68
C PRO A 95 -8.92 3.84 4.37
N GLY A 96 -8.90 2.66 3.75
CA GLY A 96 -8.21 2.46 2.49
C GLY A 96 -7.62 1.08 2.26
N GLY A 97 -7.48 0.71 1.00
CA GLY A 97 -7.01 -0.57 0.50
C GLY A 97 -6.26 -0.44 -0.82
N TRP A 98 -6.28 -1.49 -1.62
CA TRP A 98 -5.70 -1.49 -2.95
C TRP A 98 -6.50 -0.62 -3.92
N ALA A 99 -5.80 0.12 -4.77
CA ALA A 99 -6.46 0.82 -5.88
C ALA A 99 -7.00 -0.20 -6.89
N GLU A 100 -8.26 -0.05 -7.30
CA GLU A 100 -8.88 -0.93 -8.27
C GLU A 100 -8.51 -0.56 -9.72
N MET A 101 -8.50 -1.57 -10.59
CA MET A 101 -8.06 -1.43 -11.98
C MET A 101 -8.97 -0.53 -12.83
N ASP A 102 -10.25 -0.48 -12.50
CA ASP A 102 -11.29 0.24 -13.23
C ASP A 102 -11.67 1.59 -12.61
N LEU A 103 -11.02 1.95 -11.48
CA LEU A 103 -11.23 3.21 -10.78
C LEU A 103 -9.97 4.07 -10.80
N ASN A 104 -10.15 5.38 -10.87
CA ASN A 104 -9.02 6.27 -10.59
C ASN A 104 -8.71 6.31 -9.08
N PRO A 105 -7.52 6.79 -8.66
CA PRO A 105 -7.13 6.75 -7.24
C PRO A 105 -8.10 7.45 -6.28
N SER A 106 -8.72 8.54 -6.69
CA SER A 106 -9.69 9.25 -5.85
C SER A 106 -11.04 8.52 -5.74
N GLU A 107 -11.44 7.79 -6.77
CA GLU A 107 -12.62 6.93 -6.76
C GLU A 107 -12.39 5.69 -5.90
N SER A 108 -11.21 5.05 -6.02
CA SER A 108 -10.81 3.96 -5.12
C SER A 108 -10.83 4.43 -3.65
N ALA A 109 -10.29 5.61 -3.36
CA ALA A 109 -10.33 6.17 -2.00
C ALA A 109 -11.74 6.41 -1.47
N LYS A 110 -12.66 6.90 -2.31
CA LYS A 110 -14.08 7.06 -1.93
C LYS A 110 -14.75 5.73 -1.67
N LYS A 111 -14.48 4.73 -2.52
CA LYS A 111 -15.03 3.38 -2.36
C LYS A 111 -14.58 2.76 -1.04
N GLU A 112 -13.29 2.84 -0.72
CA GLU A 112 -12.75 2.36 0.54
C GLU A 112 -13.36 3.07 1.76
N VAL A 113 -13.55 4.39 1.70
CA VAL A 113 -14.25 5.12 2.76
C VAL A 113 -15.69 4.65 2.91
N TYR A 114 -16.38 4.44 1.81
CA TYR A 114 -17.75 3.92 1.84
C TYR A 114 -17.80 2.53 2.50
N GLU A 115 -16.93 1.61 2.09
CA GLU A 115 -16.92 0.23 2.57
C GLU A 115 -16.40 0.11 4.00
N GLU A 116 -15.26 0.73 4.32
CA GLU A 116 -14.59 0.58 5.62
C GLU A 116 -15.08 1.57 6.68
N ALA A 117 -15.20 2.85 6.34
CA ALA A 117 -15.69 3.84 7.28
C ALA A 117 -17.23 3.92 7.32
N GLY A 118 -17.91 3.31 6.35
CA GLY A 118 -19.38 3.28 6.30
C GLY A 118 -19.99 4.65 6.11
N CYS A 119 -19.41 5.49 5.26
CA CYS A 119 -19.99 6.78 4.90
C CYS A 119 -19.54 7.25 3.50
N ASP A 120 -20.31 8.10 2.89
CA ASP A 120 -19.87 8.83 1.70
C ASP A 120 -18.83 9.88 2.08
N CYS A 121 -17.98 10.25 1.12
CA CYS A 121 -17.04 11.34 1.30
C CYS A 121 -16.82 12.17 0.03
N ARG A 122 -16.35 13.38 0.21
CA ARG A 122 -15.88 14.26 -0.85
C ARG A 122 -14.39 14.47 -0.69
N ILE A 123 -13.62 13.97 -1.65
CA ILE A 123 -12.17 14.21 -1.69
C ILE A 123 -11.92 15.71 -1.86
N THR A 124 -11.07 16.27 -1.01
CA THR A 124 -10.76 17.70 -1.02
C THR A 124 -9.38 17.98 -1.61
N ARG A 125 -8.39 17.12 -1.33
CA ARG A 125 -7.03 17.30 -1.86
C ARG A 125 -6.20 16.03 -1.74
N LEU A 126 -5.07 16.01 -2.45
CA LEU A 126 -3.99 15.04 -2.26
C LEU A 126 -3.17 15.45 -1.01
N VAL A 127 -2.99 14.52 -0.08
CA VAL A 127 -2.13 14.69 1.11
C VAL A 127 -0.71 14.24 0.84
N GLY A 128 -0.54 13.14 0.11
CA GLY A 128 0.81 12.70 -0.22
C GLY A 128 0.85 11.41 -1.01
N VAL A 129 2.08 11.10 -1.48
CA VAL A 129 2.44 9.84 -2.12
C VAL A 129 3.70 9.32 -1.42
N LEU A 130 3.59 8.18 -0.76
CA LEU A 130 4.68 7.60 0.02
C LEU A 130 5.02 6.19 -0.49
N ASP A 131 6.31 5.84 -0.43
CA ASP A 131 6.77 4.48 -0.65
C ASP A 131 6.61 3.67 0.63
N ARG A 132 5.77 2.63 0.59
CA ARG A 132 5.59 1.72 1.73
C ARG A 132 6.70 0.68 1.84
N TYR A 133 7.50 0.50 0.79
CA TYR A 133 8.38 -0.65 0.66
C TYR A 133 9.59 -0.65 1.60
N ASN A 134 10.02 0.52 2.09
CA ASN A 134 11.34 0.68 2.73
C ASN A 134 11.63 -0.18 3.97
N ASP A 135 10.61 -0.79 4.64
CA ASP A 135 10.86 -1.58 5.85
C ASP A 135 10.24 -2.99 5.87
N VAL A 136 9.35 -3.32 4.95
CA VAL A 136 8.66 -4.63 4.96
C VAL A 136 8.75 -5.29 3.59
N LYS A 137 9.88 -5.92 3.34
CA LYS A 137 10.14 -6.64 2.07
C LYS A 137 9.50 -8.05 2.07
N THR A 138 8.23 -8.12 2.47
CA THR A 138 7.53 -9.41 2.57
C THR A 138 7.08 -9.95 1.22
N THR A 139 6.70 -9.07 0.29
CA THR A 139 6.17 -9.48 -1.02
C THR A 139 7.16 -9.29 -2.17
N GLY A 140 8.25 -8.54 -1.94
CA GLY A 140 9.18 -8.19 -3.01
C GLY A 140 8.61 -7.26 -4.09
N VAL A 141 7.37 -6.76 -3.91
CA VAL A 141 6.75 -5.79 -4.82
C VAL A 141 6.62 -4.45 -4.10
N PRO A 142 7.23 -3.37 -4.61
CA PRO A 142 7.03 -2.03 -4.08
C PRO A 142 5.56 -1.62 -4.07
N GLU A 143 5.20 -0.75 -3.14
CA GLU A 143 3.84 -0.22 -3.03
C GLU A 143 3.88 1.29 -2.82
N TYR A 144 3.16 2.02 -3.66
CA TYR A 144 2.92 3.44 -3.45
C TYR A 144 1.59 3.65 -2.74
N VAL A 145 1.63 4.37 -1.63
CA VAL A 145 0.45 4.79 -0.88
C VAL A 145 0.08 6.19 -1.32
N ILE A 146 -1.07 6.34 -1.96
CA ILE A 146 -1.65 7.65 -2.31
C ILE A 146 -2.66 8.02 -1.23
N CYS A 147 -2.40 9.11 -0.51
CA CYS A 147 -3.26 9.56 0.56
C CYS A 147 -4.04 10.82 0.18
N PHE A 148 -5.33 10.81 0.43
CA PHE A 148 -6.23 11.94 0.24
C PHE A 148 -6.77 12.46 1.56
N GLU A 149 -7.09 13.74 1.61
CA GLU A 149 -7.99 14.31 2.61
C GLU A 149 -9.39 14.34 2.04
N ALA A 150 -10.38 14.03 2.88
CA ALA A 150 -11.78 14.07 2.49
C ALA A 150 -12.66 14.61 3.62
N GLU A 151 -13.79 15.13 3.22
CA GLU A 151 -14.89 15.49 4.12
C GLU A 151 -15.96 14.40 4.08
N LYS A 152 -16.40 13.98 5.26
CA LYS A 152 -17.54 13.06 5.38
C LYS A 152 -18.81 13.71 4.83
N VAL A 153 -19.59 12.95 4.08
CA VAL A 153 -20.90 13.36 3.58
C VAL A 153 -21.97 12.42 4.14
N GLY A 154 -23.12 12.98 4.49
CA GLY A 154 -24.27 12.19 4.94
C GLY A 154 -24.08 11.50 6.30
N GLN A 155 -24.87 10.49 6.53
CA GLN A 155 -24.86 9.71 7.77
C GLN A 155 -23.98 8.46 7.62
N PHE A 156 -23.57 7.90 8.76
CA PHE A 156 -22.89 6.63 8.78
C PHE A 156 -23.87 5.47 8.51
N HIS A 157 -23.40 4.48 7.75
CA HIS A 157 -24.03 3.16 7.62
C HIS A 157 -23.10 2.06 8.17
N GLU A 158 -23.52 0.81 8.17
CA GLU A 158 -22.70 -0.29 8.62
C GLU A 158 -21.48 -0.48 7.71
N PRO A 159 -20.26 -0.60 8.27
CA PRO A 159 -19.05 -0.86 7.50
C PRO A 159 -19.05 -2.29 6.94
N CYS A 160 -18.13 -2.60 6.03
CA CYS A 160 -17.94 -3.93 5.48
C CYS A 160 -17.45 -4.94 6.55
N PHE A 161 -17.50 -6.23 6.21
CA PHE A 161 -17.15 -7.33 7.12
C PHE A 161 -15.69 -7.31 7.62
N GLU A 162 -14.80 -6.61 6.93
CA GLU A 162 -13.37 -6.50 7.27
C GLU A 162 -13.12 -5.57 8.47
N ILE A 163 -14.08 -4.71 8.79
CA ILE A 163 -13.97 -3.71 9.84
C ILE A 163 -14.77 -4.13 11.08
N LEU A 164 -14.12 -4.04 12.24
CA LEU A 164 -14.75 -4.32 13.53
C LEU A 164 -15.41 -3.08 14.15
N GLU A 165 -14.83 -1.91 13.94
CA GLU A 165 -15.24 -0.68 14.58
C GLU A 165 -14.72 0.53 13.78
N ARG A 166 -15.44 1.64 13.81
CA ARG A 166 -14.96 2.95 13.37
C ARG A 166 -15.06 3.93 14.51
N LYS A 167 -14.11 4.85 14.61
CA LYS A 167 -14.10 5.85 15.69
C LYS A 167 -13.26 7.07 15.33
N TYR A 168 -13.69 8.22 15.81
CA TYR A 168 -12.86 9.41 15.82
C TYR A 168 -11.90 9.38 17.02
N PHE A 169 -10.61 9.56 16.76
CA PHE A 169 -9.56 9.64 17.77
C PHE A 169 -9.00 11.05 17.87
N PRO A 170 -8.83 11.60 19.08
CA PRO A 170 -8.15 12.87 19.27
C PRO A 170 -6.74 12.81 18.69
N LEU A 171 -6.31 13.91 18.04
CA LEU A 171 -5.00 13.96 17.36
C LEU A 171 -3.80 13.85 18.30
N ASP A 172 -3.98 14.22 19.56
CA ASP A 172 -2.98 14.10 20.63
C ASP A 172 -2.96 12.71 21.30
N SER A 173 -3.91 11.84 20.99
CA SER A 173 -4.07 10.51 21.58
C SER A 173 -4.43 9.45 20.52
N LEU A 174 -3.61 9.37 19.48
CA LEU A 174 -3.79 8.37 18.43
C LEU A 174 -3.49 6.96 18.95
N PRO A 175 -4.31 5.96 18.58
CA PRO A 175 -4.11 4.58 18.99
C PRO A 175 -2.90 3.94 18.31
N LYS A 176 -2.62 2.68 18.65
CA LYS A 176 -1.68 1.85 17.91
C LYS A 176 -2.26 1.50 16.54
N PHE A 177 -1.45 1.68 15.51
CA PHE A 177 -1.84 1.40 14.14
C PHE A 177 -1.66 -0.08 13.76
N SER A 178 -2.49 -0.52 12.83
CA SER A 178 -2.42 -1.84 12.19
C SER A 178 -1.08 -2.05 11.49
N ARG A 179 -0.62 -3.32 11.50
CA ARG A 179 0.57 -3.74 10.76
C ARG A 179 0.42 -3.63 9.23
N LYS A 180 -0.82 -3.47 8.75
CA LYS A 180 -1.15 -3.18 7.35
C LYS A 180 -0.43 -1.91 6.84
N ASN A 181 -0.09 -1.01 7.76
CA ASN A 181 0.54 0.28 7.44
C ASN A 181 1.73 0.56 8.37
N ARG A 182 2.67 1.37 7.89
CA ARG A 182 3.73 1.91 8.73
C ARG A 182 3.16 3.00 9.64
N GLU A 183 3.35 2.85 10.94
CA GLU A 183 2.83 3.81 11.92
C GLU A 183 3.38 5.22 11.74
N ASP A 184 4.67 5.36 11.43
CA ASP A 184 5.33 6.62 11.17
C ASP A 184 4.74 7.33 9.94
N GLN A 185 4.46 6.58 8.87
CA GLN A 185 3.82 7.11 7.67
C GLN A 185 2.37 7.56 7.94
N MET A 186 1.60 6.77 8.70
CA MET A 186 0.23 7.16 9.06
C MET A 186 0.21 8.47 9.87
N ARG A 187 1.10 8.59 10.86
CA ARG A 187 1.25 9.82 11.64
C ARG A 187 1.70 11.01 10.78
N ARG A 188 2.65 10.80 9.87
CA ARG A 188 3.13 11.81 8.91
C ARG A 188 2.00 12.31 8.01
N LEU A 189 1.17 11.40 7.47
CA LEU A 189 0.03 11.74 6.62
C LEU A 189 -1.06 12.51 7.38
N ILE A 190 -1.42 12.08 8.59
CA ILE A 190 -2.40 12.77 9.42
C ILE A 190 -1.92 14.20 9.76
N LYS A 191 -0.63 14.34 10.12
CA LYS A 191 -0.04 15.64 10.39
C LYS A 191 -0.05 16.55 9.16
N ALA A 192 0.41 16.06 8.01
CA ALA A 192 0.42 16.81 6.75
C ALA A 192 -0.99 17.23 6.33
N ALA A 193 -1.99 16.36 6.53
CA ALA A 193 -3.38 16.71 6.30
C ALA A 193 -3.86 17.83 7.22
N LEU A 194 -3.50 17.78 8.50
CA LEU A 194 -3.88 18.82 9.47
C LEU A 194 -3.25 20.18 9.14
N GLU A 195 -1.98 20.19 8.73
CA GLU A 195 -1.20 21.40 8.41
C GLU A 195 -1.48 21.92 6.99
N GLY A 196 -2.26 21.21 6.19
CA GLY A 196 -2.56 21.60 4.80
C GLY A 196 -1.40 21.35 3.83
N GLU A 197 -0.42 20.57 4.24
CA GLU A 197 0.77 20.26 3.45
C GLU A 197 0.57 19.03 2.55
N THR A 198 1.38 18.93 1.48
CA THR A 198 1.49 17.72 0.67
C THR A 198 2.89 17.14 0.85
N VAL A 199 2.97 15.85 1.17
CA VAL A 199 4.22 15.15 1.46
C VAL A 199 4.47 14.02 0.45
N PHE A 200 5.73 13.80 0.17
CA PHE A 200 6.20 12.69 -0.69
C PHE A 200 7.60 12.25 -0.25
N ASP A 201 8.03 11.07 -0.68
CA ASP A 201 9.39 10.55 -0.48
C ASP A 201 10.31 10.91 -1.64
#